data_0a2c5ece871f964aaa90ddcdf9e63a65
#
_entry.id   0a2c5ece871f964aaa90ddcdf9e63a65
#
_cell.length_a   1.000
_cell.length_b   1.000
_cell.length_c   1.000
_cell.angle_alpha   90.00
_cell.angle_beta   90.00
_cell.angle_gamma   90.00
#
_symmetry.space_group_name_H-M   'P 1'
#
loop_
_entity.id
_entity.type
_entity.pdbx_description
1 polymer ?
#
loop_
_entity_poly.entity_id
_entity_poly.type
_entity_poly.pdbx_seq_one_letter_code
_entity_poly.pdbx_strand_id
1 'polypeptide(L)' 'MSELQKQMADYFVICVSEFAAQFNMTPKDAMLYLDKYKGLDFLEKFYDGEHTFSFEDTVADLARICRKHGGRLA' A
#
# COMPACT_ATOMS: atom_id res chain seq x y z
N MET A 1 20.27 -8.38 2.46
CA MET A 1 18.90 -8.80 2.13
C MET A 1 18.90 -9.67 0.89
N SER A 2 17.97 -10.59 0.79
CA SER A 2 17.78 -11.36 -0.44
C SER A 2 17.24 -10.46 -1.54
N GLU A 3 17.39 -10.90 -2.78
CA GLU A 3 16.83 -10.17 -3.93
C GLU A 3 15.33 -9.97 -3.80
N LEU A 4 14.62 -11.00 -3.34
CA LEU A 4 13.16 -10.91 -3.15
C LEU A 4 12.79 -9.87 -2.10
N GLN A 5 13.51 -9.84 -0.98
CA GLN A 5 13.24 -8.86 0.09
C GLN A 5 13.45 -7.44 -0.41
N LYS A 6 14.48 -7.22 -1.21
CA LYS A 6 14.74 -5.91 -1.80
C LYS A 6 13.63 -5.49 -2.75
N GLN A 7 13.16 -6.40 -3.60
CA GLN A 7 12.08 -6.14 -4.54
C GLN A 7 10.78 -5.82 -3.81
N MET A 8 10.47 -6.55 -2.75
CA MET A 8 9.29 -6.28 -1.94
C MET A 8 9.37 -4.92 -1.26
N ALA A 9 10.52 -4.56 -0.70
CA ALA A 9 10.70 -3.27 -0.06
C ALA A 9 10.53 -2.12 -1.05
N ASP A 10 11.13 -2.25 -2.24
CA ASP A 10 10.99 -1.25 -3.30
C ASP A 10 9.52 -1.10 -3.73
N TYR A 11 8.83 -2.22 -3.88
CA TYR A 11 7.42 -2.22 -4.24
C TYR A 11 6.56 -1.53 -3.18
N PHE A 12 6.81 -1.80 -1.90
CA PHE A 12 6.09 -1.16 -0.80
C PHE A 12 6.28 0.35 -0.80
N VAL A 13 7.52 0.80 -1.02
CA VAL A 13 7.82 2.23 -1.06
C VAL A 13 7.05 2.91 -2.20
N ILE A 14 7.02 2.29 -3.37
CA ILE A 14 6.29 2.83 -4.51
C ILE A 14 4.79 2.86 -4.23
N CYS A 15 4.24 1.79 -3.65
CA CYS A 15 2.81 1.73 -3.31
C CYS A 15 2.44 2.81 -2.30
N VAL A 16 3.26 3.02 -1.28
CA VAL A 16 3.01 4.06 -0.29
C VAL A 16 3.04 5.43 -0.94
N SER A 17 4.01 5.67 -1.83
CA SER A 17 4.13 6.96 -2.54
C SER A 17 2.94 7.21 -3.45
N GLU A 18 2.50 6.21 -4.20
CA GLU A 18 1.34 6.34 -5.08
C GLU A 18 0.05 6.54 -4.28
N PHE A 19 -0.10 5.82 -3.18
CA PHE A 19 -1.24 6.00 -2.29
C PHE A 19 -1.27 7.42 -1.71
N ALA A 20 -0.12 7.91 -1.27
CA ALA A 20 0.01 9.26 -0.74
C ALA A 20 -0.40 10.31 -1.77
N ALA A 21 0.08 10.16 -3.01
CA ALA A 21 -0.25 11.07 -4.10
C ALA A 21 -1.75 11.05 -4.40
N GLN A 22 -2.34 9.87 -4.44
CA GLN A 22 -3.76 9.71 -4.77
C GLN A 22 -4.66 10.37 -3.74
N PHE A 23 -4.30 10.31 -2.46
CA PHE A 23 -5.13 10.82 -1.37
C PHE A 23 -4.57 12.08 -0.72
N ASN A 24 -3.62 12.72 -1.38
CA ASN A 24 -3.05 14.01 -0.96
C ASN A 24 -2.47 13.95 0.46
N MET A 25 -1.71 12.90 0.72
CA MET A 25 -1.01 12.68 1.99
C MET A 25 0.49 12.79 1.78
N THR A 26 1.23 13.07 2.87
CA THR A 26 2.68 12.87 2.84
C THR A 26 2.97 11.37 2.85
N PRO A 27 4.14 10.93 2.34
CA PRO A 27 4.50 9.51 2.41
C PRO A 27 4.50 8.96 3.84
N LYS A 28 4.91 9.77 4.81
CA LYS A 28 4.90 9.37 6.22
C LYS A 28 3.47 9.11 6.71
N ASP A 29 2.56 10.03 6.42
CA ASP A 29 1.17 9.90 6.83
C ASP A 29 0.52 8.70 6.14
N ALA A 30 0.82 8.49 4.87
CA ALA A 30 0.30 7.34 4.13
C ALA A 30 0.79 6.03 4.73
N MET A 31 2.06 5.95 5.10
CA MET A 31 2.61 4.74 5.72
C MET A 31 1.92 4.45 7.06
N LEU A 32 1.76 5.46 7.89
CA LEU A 32 1.08 5.31 9.19
C LEU A 32 -0.37 4.88 9.01
N TYR A 33 -1.05 5.48 8.04
CA TYR A 33 -2.44 5.14 7.73
C TYR A 33 -2.55 3.68 7.27
N LEU A 34 -1.71 3.27 6.33
CA LEU A 34 -1.73 1.90 5.81
C LEU A 34 -1.40 0.88 6.90
N ASP A 35 -0.45 1.20 7.76
CA ASP A 35 -0.10 0.34 8.88
C ASP A 35 -1.29 0.17 9.84
N LYS A 36 -1.93 1.28 10.19
CA LYS A 36 -3.04 1.29 11.14
C LYS A 36 -4.25 0.49 10.64
N TYR A 37 -4.56 0.58 9.34
CA TYR A 37 -5.77 0.00 8.77
C TYR A 37 -5.50 -1.23 7.92
N LYS A 38 -4.39 -1.93 8.19
CA LYS A 38 -4.06 -3.24 7.62
C LYS A 38 -3.69 -3.21 6.13
N GLY A 39 -3.41 -2.04 5.58
CA GLY A 39 -2.98 -1.93 4.19
C GLY A 39 -1.62 -2.57 3.94
N LEU A 40 -0.66 -2.36 4.86
CA LEU A 40 0.66 -2.97 4.71
C LEU A 40 0.61 -4.49 4.86
N ASP A 41 -0.21 -4.99 5.78
CA ASP A 41 -0.42 -6.44 5.92
C ASP A 41 -1.00 -7.04 4.64
N PHE A 42 -1.93 -6.34 4.01
CA PHE A 42 -2.52 -6.76 2.74
C PHE A 42 -1.45 -6.84 1.65
N LEU A 43 -0.60 -5.82 1.53
CA LEU A 43 0.48 -5.83 0.54
C LEU A 43 1.45 -6.98 0.74
N GLU A 44 1.82 -7.26 1.98
CA GLU A 44 2.73 -8.36 2.30
C GLU A 44 2.09 -9.70 1.96
N LYS A 45 0.84 -9.89 2.36
CA LYS A 45 0.14 -11.16 2.20
C LYS A 45 -0.17 -11.46 0.73
N PHE A 46 -0.49 -10.45 -0.06
CA PHE A 46 -0.91 -10.63 -1.44
C PHE A 46 0.10 -10.10 -2.45
N TYR A 47 1.36 -9.95 -2.05
CA TYR A 47 2.41 -9.43 -2.92
C TYR A 47 2.50 -10.20 -4.25
N ASP A 48 2.42 -11.53 -4.20
CA ASP A 48 2.57 -12.36 -5.40
C ASP A 48 1.54 -12.03 -6.47
N GLY A 49 0.32 -11.66 -6.08
CA GLY A 49 -0.71 -11.25 -7.00
C GLY A 49 -0.67 -9.76 -7.32
N GLU A 50 -0.59 -8.94 -6.28
CA GLU A 50 -0.71 -7.49 -6.42
C GLU A 50 0.41 -6.86 -7.24
N HIS A 51 1.65 -7.39 -7.15
CA HIS A 51 2.77 -6.78 -7.86
C HIS A 51 2.65 -6.93 -9.39
N THR A 52 1.74 -7.77 -9.87
CA THR A 52 1.46 -7.91 -11.31
C THR A 52 0.42 -6.91 -11.82
N PHE A 53 -0.25 -6.21 -10.90
CA PHE A 53 -1.26 -5.21 -11.26
C PHE A 53 -0.61 -3.83 -11.41
N SER A 54 -1.34 -2.90 -12.03
CA SER A 54 -0.89 -1.52 -12.06
C SER A 54 -0.94 -0.92 -10.65
N PHE A 55 -0.14 0.14 -10.43
CA PHE A 55 -0.17 0.81 -9.12
C PHE A 55 -1.53 1.45 -8.85
N GLU A 56 -2.24 1.89 -9.89
CA GLU A 56 -3.60 2.43 -9.72
C GLU A 56 -4.54 1.37 -9.15
N ASP A 57 -4.48 0.16 -9.66
CA ASP A 57 -5.30 -0.95 -9.17
C ASP A 57 -4.92 -1.31 -7.73
N THR A 58 -3.62 -1.34 -7.44
CA THR A 58 -3.14 -1.64 -6.09
C THR A 58 -3.60 -0.57 -5.10
N VAL A 59 -3.53 0.70 -5.48
CA VAL A 59 -3.99 1.79 -4.61
C VAL A 59 -5.50 1.67 -4.35
N ALA A 60 -6.28 1.33 -5.37
CA ALA A 60 -7.71 1.11 -5.20
C ALA A 60 -8.01 -0.03 -4.22
N ASP A 61 -7.25 -1.13 -4.31
CA ASP A 61 -7.38 -2.26 -3.39
C ASP A 61 -6.99 -1.85 -1.96
N LEU A 62 -5.90 -1.09 -1.82
CA LEU A 62 -5.49 -0.60 -0.51
C LEU A 62 -6.55 0.29 0.12
N ALA A 63 -7.15 1.19 -0.66
CA ALA A 63 -8.21 2.05 -0.16
C ALA A 63 -9.41 1.23 0.31
N ARG A 64 -9.78 0.21 -0.45
CA ARG A 64 -10.89 -0.67 -0.10
C ARG A 64 -10.60 -1.42 1.22
N ILE A 65 -9.41 -1.97 1.35
CA ILE A 65 -9.01 -2.71 2.56
C ILE A 65 -8.99 -1.79 3.77
N CYS A 66 -8.43 -0.59 3.64
CA CYS A 66 -8.39 0.36 4.74
C CYS A 66 -9.78 0.77 5.19
N ARG A 67 -10.70 1.02 4.26
CA ARG A 67 -12.08 1.36 4.60
C ARG A 67 -12.79 0.20 5.32
N LYS A 68 -12.51 -1.03 4.89
CA LYS A 68 -13.07 -2.23 5.52
C LYS A 68 -12.64 -2.33 7.00
N HIS A 69 -11.45 -1.84 7.31
CA HIS A 69 -10.91 -1.89 8.67
C HIS A 69 -11.11 -0.57 9.44
N GLY A 70 -12.04 0.26 9.00
CA GLY A 70 -12.42 1.47 9.72
C GLY A 70 -11.70 2.74 9.29
N GLY A 71 -10.87 2.68 8.26
CA GLY A 71 -10.20 3.86 7.74
C GLY A 71 -11.16 4.78 6.99
N ARG A 72 -10.84 6.08 7.00
CA ARG A 72 -11.58 7.09 6.26
C ARG A 72 -10.65 7.83 5.34
N LEU A 73 -11.02 7.88 4.07
CA LEU A 73 -10.29 8.63 3.05
C LEU A 73 -11.17 9.77 2.58
N ALA A 74 -10.57 10.94 2.48
CA ALA A 74 -11.25 12.15 2.03
C ALA A 74 -11.69 12.02 0.57
#